data_6ed21c8414da7a3d614fbf3413b04926
#
_entry.id   6ed21c8414da7a3d614fbf3413b04926
#
_cell.length_a   1.000
_cell.length_b   1.000
_cell.length_c   1.000
_cell.angle_alpha   90.00
_cell.angle_beta   90.00
_cell.angle_gamma   90.00
#
_symmetry.space_group_name_H-M   'P 1'
#
loop_
_entity.id
_entity.type
_entity.pdbx_description
1 polymer ?
#
loop_
_entity_poly.entity_id
_entity_poly.type
_entity_poly.pdbx_seq_one_letter_code
_entity_poly.pdbx_strand_id
1 'polypeptide(L)'
;MEKQPVTLSTPYRWLGEALAMCRQHPAAFMGASSVLLVLGLLPTILQRVAASILPQTLVLQALVYVLFSMLLLPPIVGGFYRLTHSARLGKPVKMWDLFPILSDGPAARRLVGTNLIFFFLLLALVVAPVVALGGKELTAFMAALAALQPGATKLPTMPSGLAPLLVAAALVTLVINTAKELAMAQASLGDRSPLAATADGFKVALRHAGTFLLFYLPVAALAFLGFLAFALVAVLIGAVLSLINPMLTYLLIVPVAVVVGLAYYALVFAFFYSAWRDTLAEGQLETGPAPEAAHQIEA
;
A
#
# COMPACT_ATOMS: atom_id res chain seq x y z
N MET A 1 -23.91 14.45 11.55
CA MET A 1 -22.80 14.13 12.49
C MET A 1 -21.86 15.32 12.54
N GLU A 2 -21.58 15.86 13.73
CA GLU A 2 -20.70 17.01 13.90
C GLU A 2 -19.26 16.60 13.57
N LYS A 3 -18.58 17.42 12.73
CA LYS A 3 -17.19 17.19 12.31
C LYS A 3 -16.29 17.13 13.53
N GLN A 4 -15.75 15.96 13.85
CA GLN A 4 -14.66 15.92 14.81
C GLN A 4 -13.40 16.47 14.13
N PRO A 5 -12.79 17.53 14.66
CA PRO A 5 -11.58 18.09 14.07
C PRO A 5 -10.48 17.03 14.04
N VAL A 6 -9.74 16.95 12.92
CA VAL A 6 -8.57 16.08 12.83
C VAL A 6 -7.50 16.63 13.76
N THR A 7 -7.23 15.88 14.83
CA THR A 7 -6.22 16.18 15.86
C THR A 7 -5.04 15.23 15.73
N LEU A 8 -3.97 15.43 16.51
CA LEU A 8 -2.80 14.56 16.51
C LEU A 8 -3.12 13.12 16.98
N SER A 9 -4.19 12.92 17.74
CA SER A 9 -4.64 11.58 18.18
C SER A 9 -5.54 10.88 17.18
N THR A 10 -6.08 11.58 16.19
CA THR A 10 -7.01 11.04 15.20
C THR A 10 -6.46 9.82 14.43
N PRO A 11 -5.19 9.80 13.97
CA PRO A 11 -4.65 8.62 13.29
C PRO A 11 -4.59 7.36 14.15
N TYR A 12 -4.40 7.50 15.46
CA TYR A 12 -4.44 6.36 16.39
C TYR A 12 -5.85 5.79 16.53
N ARG A 13 -6.88 6.64 16.47
CA ARG A 13 -8.28 6.22 16.40
C ARG A 13 -8.54 5.45 15.10
N TRP A 14 -8.10 5.96 13.92
CA TRP A 14 -8.22 5.26 12.65
C TRP A 14 -7.54 3.89 12.68
N LEU A 15 -6.36 3.80 13.30
CA LEU A 15 -5.66 2.54 13.50
C LEU A 15 -6.46 1.57 14.38
N GLY A 16 -7.04 2.05 15.48
CA GLY A 16 -7.91 1.25 16.35
C GLY A 16 -9.14 0.71 15.62
N GLU A 17 -9.81 1.55 14.80
CA GLU A 17 -10.94 1.15 13.98
C GLU A 17 -10.53 0.13 12.90
N ALA A 18 -9.39 0.33 12.25
CA ALA A 18 -8.84 -0.60 11.27
C ALA A 18 -8.57 -1.98 11.89
N LEU A 19 -7.95 -2.00 13.07
CA LEU A 19 -7.71 -3.25 13.83
C LEU A 19 -9.01 -3.94 14.21
N ALA A 20 -10.02 -3.19 14.64
CA ALA A 20 -11.33 -3.74 14.99
C ALA A 20 -12.00 -4.39 13.77
N MET A 21 -12.01 -3.72 12.60
CA MET A 21 -12.55 -4.27 11.34
C MET A 21 -11.82 -5.55 10.91
N CYS A 22 -10.49 -5.55 10.94
CA CYS A 22 -9.69 -6.72 10.58
C CYS A 22 -9.95 -7.91 11.54
N ARG A 23 -10.15 -7.65 12.84
CA ARG A 23 -10.48 -8.68 13.84
C ARG A 23 -11.90 -9.23 13.70
N GLN A 24 -12.86 -8.41 13.27
CA GLN A 24 -14.23 -8.84 13.05
C GLN A 24 -14.38 -9.71 11.79
N HIS A 25 -13.59 -9.46 10.76
CA HIS A 25 -13.65 -10.16 9.46
C HIS A 25 -12.29 -10.70 9.00
N PRO A 26 -11.56 -11.50 9.83
CA PRO A 26 -10.17 -11.86 9.55
C PRO A 26 -9.99 -12.63 8.24
N ALA A 27 -10.89 -13.58 7.95
CA ALA A 27 -10.82 -14.38 6.74
C ALA A 27 -11.00 -13.56 5.46
N ALA A 28 -11.91 -12.57 5.47
CA ALA A 28 -12.14 -11.71 4.32
C ALA A 28 -10.94 -10.79 4.05
N PHE A 29 -10.41 -10.13 5.11
CA PHE A 29 -9.28 -9.20 4.98
C PHE A 29 -7.98 -9.92 4.63
N MET A 30 -7.67 -11.05 5.30
CA MET A 30 -6.47 -11.85 4.98
C MET A 30 -6.56 -12.44 3.58
N GLY A 31 -7.74 -12.97 3.20
CA GLY A 31 -7.97 -13.48 1.85
C GLY A 31 -7.84 -12.39 0.78
N ALA A 32 -8.42 -11.21 1.00
CA ALA A 32 -8.29 -10.07 0.11
C ALA A 32 -6.83 -9.61 -0.05
N SER A 33 -6.07 -9.55 1.06
CA SER A 33 -4.64 -9.25 1.05
C SER A 33 -3.84 -10.31 0.30
N SER A 34 -4.21 -11.60 0.43
CA SER A 34 -3.56 -12.70 -0.31
C SER A 34 -3.76 -12.56 -1.81
N VAL A 35 -4.97 -12.18 -2.25
CA VAL A 35 -5.26 -11.89 -3.67
C VAL A 35 -4.38 -10.76 -4.17
N LEU A 36 -4.30 -9.64 -3.43
CA LEU A 36 -3.43 -8.52 -3.79
C LEU A 36 -1.95 -8.91 -3.84
N LEU A 37 -1.47 -9.71 -2.89
CA LEU A 37 -0.09 -10.20 -2.88
C LEU A 37 0.20 -11.06 -4.12
N VAL A 38 -0.66 -12.02 -4.42
CA VAL A 38 -0.51 -12.92 -5.58
C VAL A 38 -0.54 -12.11 -6.87
N LEU A 39 -1.51 -11.20 -7.04
CA LEU A 39 -1.61 -10.34 -8.20
C LEU A 39 -0.42 -9.37 -8.29
N GLY A 40 0.10 -8.86 -7.16
CA GLY A 40 1.28 -8.00 -7.12
C GLY A 40 2.58 -8.73 -7.50
N LEU A 41 2.68 -10.02 -7.20
CA LEU A 41 3.83 -10.85 -7.58
C LEU A 41 3.76 -11.36 -9.04
N LEU A 42 2.55 -11.46 -9.59
CA LEU A 42 2.34 -12.02 -10.92
C LEU A 42 3.16 -11.31 -12.02
N PRO A 43 3.26 -9.96 -12.09
CA PRO A 43 4.11 -9.30 -13.07
C PRO A 43 5.58 -9.72 -12.98
N THR A 44 6.10 -9.86 -11.77
CA THR A 44 7.48 -10.29 -11.53
C THR A 44 7.71 -11.75 -11.98
N ILE A 45 6.75 -12.62 -11.72
CA ILE A 45 6.80 -14.02 -12.16
C ILE A 45 6.75 -14.08 -13.69
N LEU A 46 5.78 -13.37 -14.29
CA LEU A 46 5.65 -13.30 -15.76
C LEU A 46 6.91 -12.72 -16.43
N GLN A 47 7.52 -11.69 -15.82
CA GLN A 47 8.77 -11.13 -16.29
C GLN A 47 9.91 -12.14 -16.28
N ARG A 48 10.04 -12.94 -15.21
CA ARG A 48 11.08 -13.99 -15.12
C ARG A 48 10.84 -15.11 -16.13
N VAL A 49 9.60 -15.52 -16.32
CA VAL A 49 9.24 -16.52 -17.35
C VAL A 49 9.51 -15.96 -18.75
N ALA A 50 9.13 -14.72 -19.03
CA ALA A 50 9.41 -14.08 -20.30
C ALA A 50 10.93 -13.94 -20.55
N ALA A 51 11.72 -13.62 -19.54
CA ALA A 51 13.18 -13.53 -19.62
C ALA A 51 13.84 -14.88 -19.94
N SER A 52 13.27 -15.99 -19.48
CA SER A 52 13.79 -17.34 -19.80
C SER A 52 13.51 -17.77 -21.24
N ILE A 53 12.44 -17.25 -21.84
CA ILE A 53 12.01 -17.60 -23.22
C ILE A 53 12.57 -16.60 -24.23
N LEU A 54 12.64 -15.32 -23.87
CA LEU A 54 13.00 -14.21 -24.74
C LEU A 54 14.02 -13.29 -24.04
N PRO A 55 15.28 -13.71 -23.84
CA PRO A 55 16.25 -13.02 -22.98
C PRO A 55 16.62 -11.60 -23.45
N GLN A 56 16.39 -11.25 -24.72
CA GLN A 56 16.76 -9.94 -25.29
C GLN A 56 15.64 -8.91 -25.30
N THR A 57 14.49 -9.19 -24.69
CA THR A 57 13.30 -8.32 -24.75
C THR A 57 13.00 -7.59 -23.45
N LEU A 58 14.03 -6.95 -22.85
CA LEU A 58 13.86 -6.14 -21.63
C LEU A 58 12.71 -5.14 -21.73
N VAL A 59 12.50 -4.52 -22.91
CA VAL A 59 11.42 -3.56 -23.15
C VAL A 59 10.05 -4.23 -23.01
N LEU A 60 9.86 -5.43 -23.61
CA LEU A 60 8.61 -6.17 -23.51
C LEU A 60 8.33 -6.60 -22.07
N GLN A 61 9.35 -7.05 -21.35
CA GLN A 61 9.24 -7.43 -19.94
C GLN A 61 8.80 -6.23 -19.07
N ALA A 62 9.44 -5.07 -19.26
CA ALA A 62 9.08 -3.85 -18.58
C ALA A 62 7.65 -3.40 -18.94
N LEU A 63 7.26 -3.50 -20.20
CA LEU A 63 5.91 -3.17 -20.67
C LEU A 63 4.84 -4.05 -19.99
N VAL A 64 5.04 -5.36 -19.96
CA VAL A 64 4.12 -6.30 -19.30
C VAL A 64 3.97 -5.95 -17.81
N TYR A 65 5.10 -5.68 -17.13
CA TYR A 65 5.09 -5.29 -15.72
C TYR A 65 4.29 -3.99 -15.51
N VAL A 66 4.59 -2.96 -16.30
CA VAL A 66 3.94 -1.65 -16.19
C VAL A 66 2.45 -1.76 -16.49
N LEU A 67 2.08 -2.39 -17.60
CA LEU A 67 0.67 -2.55 -17.99
C LEU A 67 -0.14 -3.30 -16.93
N PHE A 68 0.39 -4.41 -16.43
CA PHE A 68 -0.28 -5.18 -15.39
C PHE A 68 -0.45 -4.37 -14.10
N SER A 69 0.62 -3.72 -13.65
CA SER A 69 0.60 -2.92 -12.41
C SER A 69 -0.26 -1.66 -12.54
N MET A 70 -0.36 -1.08 -13.74
CA MET A 70 -1.12 0.15 -13.96
C MET A 70 -2.59 -0.09 -14.28
N LEU A 71 -2.95 -1.22 -14.90
CA LEU A 71 -4.31 -1.47 -15.35
C LEU A 71 -5.09 -2.41 -14.44
N LEU A 72 -4.49 -3.48 -13.93
CA LEU A 72 -5.19 -4.50 -13.17
C LEU A 72 -5.19 -4.24 -11.66
N LEU A 73 -4.04 -3.86 -11.10
CA LEU A 73 -3.94 -3.67 -9.65
C LEU A 73 -4.82 -2.52 -9.11
N PRO A 74 -4.93 -1.34 -9.77
CA PRO A 74 -5.71 -0.24 -9.21
C PRO A 74 -7.20 -0.55 -9.01
N PRO A 75 -7.92 -1.21 -9.95
CA PRO A 75 -9.28 -1.66 -9.70
C PRO A 75 -9.40 -2.62 -8.51
N ILE A 76 -8.47 -3.56 -8.34
CA ILE A 76 -8.49 -4.51 -7.21
C ILE A 76 -8.28 -3.77 -5.88
N VAL A 77 -7.37 -2.79 -5.84
CA VAL A 77 -7.21 -1.90 -4.67
C VAL A 77 -8.53 -1.16 -4.38
N GLY A 78 -9.18 -0.63 -5.40
CA GLY A 78 -10.52 -0.03 -5.25
C GLY A 78 -11.56 -1.01 -4.72
N GLY A 79 -11.52 -2.27 -5.16
CA GLY A 79 -12.33 -3.36 -4.61
C GLY A 79 -12.10 -3.58 -3.12
N PHE A 80 -10.85 -3.47 -2.66
CA PHE A 80 -10.53 -3.57 -1.24
C PHE A 80 -11.19 -2.45 -0.42
N TYR A 81 -11.21 -1.21 -0.92
CA TYR A 81 -11.94 -0.12 -0.25
C TYR A 81 -13.45 -0.38 -0.20
N ARG A 82 -14.07 -0.93 -1.26
CA ARG A 82 -15.49 -1.34 -1.25
C ARG A 82 -15.77 -2.46 -0.27
N LEU A 83 -14.89 -3.47 -0.19
CA LEU A 83 -14.97 -4.53 0.81
C LEU A 83 -14.91 -3.96 2.23
N THR A 84 -13.97 -3.07 2.50
CA THR A 84 -13.80 -2.42 3.81
C THR A 84 -15.04 -1.58 4.16
N HIS A 85 -15.61 -0.86 3.19
CA HIS A 85 -16.86 -0.11 3.37
C HIS A 85 -18.03 -1.03 3.72
N SER A 86 -18.18 -2.15 3.02
CA SER A 86 -19.23 -3.15 3.29
C SER A 86 -19.07 -3.78 4.68
N ALA A 87 -17.83 -4.12 5.08
CA ALA A 87 -17.52 -4.62 6.41
C ALA A 87 -17.90 -3.62 7.50
N ARG A 88 -17.61 -2.33 7.30
CA ARG A 88 -17.98 -1.26 8.24
C ARG A 88 -19.49 -1.09 8.41
N LEU A 89 -20.27 -1.35 7.35
CA LEU A 89 -21.75 -1.34 7.39
C LEU A 89 -22.34 -2.61 8.02
N GLY A 90 -21.51 -3.52 8.56
CA GLY A 90 -21.95 -4.78 9.15
C GLY A 90 -22.44 -5.82 8.14
N LYS A 91 -22.17 -5.62 6.84
CA LYS A 91 -22.54 -6.59 5.80
C LYS A 91 -21.59 -7.78 5.84
N PRO A 92 -22.07 -9.00 5.54
CA PRO A 92 -21.17 -10.14 5.37
C PRO A 92 -20.23 -9.89 4.18
N VAL A 93 -18.92 -10.03 4.41
CA VAL A 93 -17.88 -9.80 3.38
C VAL A 93 -17.05 -11.06 3.16
N LYS A 94 -16.64 -11.24 1.90
CA LYS A 94 -15.77 -12.34 1.45
C LYS A 94 -14.62 -11.77 0.63
N MET A 95 -13.50 -12.49 0.53
CA MET A 95 -12.35 -12.07 -0.27
C MET A 95 -12.68 -11.82 -1.75
N TRP A 96 -13.69 -12.51 -2.30
CA TRP A 96 -14.13 -12.39 -3.68
C TRP A 96 -14.86 -11.07 -3.96
N ASP A 97 -15.28 -10.32 -2.93
CA ASP A 97 -15.94 -9.03 -3.05
C ASP A 97 -14.98 -7.91 -3.56
N LEU A 98 -13.71 -8.26 -3.78
CA LEU A 98 -12.74 -7.43 -4.50
C LEU A 98 -13.05 -7.30 -5.99
N PHE A 99 -13.60 -8.34 -6.64
CA PHE A 99 -13.65 -8.45 -8.09
C PHE A 99 -14.84 -7.76 -8.77
N PRO A 100 -16.02 -7.55 -8.14
CA PRO A 100 -17.15 -6.85 -8.78
C PRO A 100 -16.80 -5.49 -9.37
N ILE A 101 -15.77 -4.82 -8.85
CA ILE A 101 -15.28 -3.54 -9.38
C ILE A 101 -14.72 -3.65 -10.79
N LEU A 102 -14.26 -4.82 -11.22
CA LEU A 102 -13.74 -5.05 -12.58
C LEU A 102 -14.87 -5.01 -13.62
N SER A 103 -16.10 -5.36 -13.23
CA SER A 103 -17.29 -5.23 -14.08
C SER A 103 -17.90 -3.82 -14.04
N ASP A 104 -17.52 -2.99 -13.07
CA ASP A 104 -17.86 -1.58 -12.99
C ASP A 104 -16.88 -0.74 -13.84
N GLY A 105 -17.08 -0.75 -15.16
CA GLY A 105 -16.16 -0.08 -16.09
C GLY A 105 -15.90 1.40 -15.79
N PRO A 106 -16.89 2.21 -15.39
CA PRO A 106 -16.66 3.59 -14.95
C PRO A 106 -15.73 3.69 -13.73
N ALA A 107 -15.97 2.91 -12.68
CA ALA A 107 -15.12 2.91 -11.48
C ALA A 107 -13.70 2.40 -11.78
N ALA A 108 -13.58 1.30 -12.54
CA ALA A 108 -12.28 0.77 -12.94
C ALA A 108 -11.45 1.81 -13.71
N ARG A 109 -12.06 2.52 -14.67
CA ARG A 109 -11.37 3.60 -15.41
C ARG A 109 -10.95 4.77 -14.53
N ARG A 110 -11.78 5.17 -13.55
CA ARG A 110 -11.41 6.21 -12.58
C ARG A 110 -10.18 5.80 -11.76
N LEU A 111 -10.15 4.58 -11.27
CA LEU A 111 -9.06 4.04 -10.47
C LEU A 111 -7.76 3.93 -11.27
N VAL A 112 -7.82 3.41 -12.49
CA VAL A 112 -6.67 3.37 -13.41
C VAL A 112 -6.16 4.78 -13.70
N GLY A 113 -7.06 5.72 -14.05
CA GLY A 113 -6.68 7.11 -14.30
C GLY A 113 -6.04 7.79 -13.09
N THR A 114 -6.60 7.61 -11.89
CA THR A 114 -6.02 8.12 -10.65
C THR A 114 -4.62 7.53 -10.42
N ASN A 115 -4.45 6.23 -10.56
CA ASN A 115 -3.15 5.59 -10.37
C ASN A 115 -2.11 6.06 -11.39
N LEU A 116 -2.49 6.26 -12.66
CA LEU A 116 -1.59 6.81 -13.68
C LEU A 116 -1.12 8.22 -13.35
N ILE A 117 -2.00 9.09 -12.85
CA ILE A 117 -1.63 10.43 -12.41
C ILE A 117 -0.57 10.34 -11.31
N PHE A 118 -0.80 9.53 -10.28
CA PHE A 118 0.16 9.35 -9.19
C PHE A 118 1.48 8.70 -9.64
N PHE A 119 1.44 7.80 -10.61
CA PHE A 119 2.66 7.22 -11.21
C PHE A 119 3.52 8.32 -11.86
N PHE A 120 2.92 9.17 -12.69
CA PHE A 120 3.66 10.27 -13.33
C PHE A 120 4.13 11.33 -12.34
N LEU A 121 3.34 11.62 -11.30
CA LEU A 121 3.74 12.52 -10.22
C LEU A 121 4.94 11.95 -9.45
N LEU A 122 4.93 10.67 -9.11
CA LEU A 122 6.05 10.02 -8.43
C LEU A 122 7.32 10.04 -9.32
N LEU A 123 7.16 9.75 -10.61
CA LEU A 123 8.25 9.80 -11.58
C LEU A 123 8.84 11.21 -11.67
N ALA A 124 8.00 12.23 -11.79
CA ALA A 124 8.44 13.62 -11.98
C ALA A 124 8.99 14.26 -10.69
N LEU A 125 8.38 14.00 -9.54
CA LEU A 125 8.72 14.69 -8.29
C LEU A 125 9.72 13.95 -7.41
N VAL A 126 9.91 12.65 -7.63
CA VAL A 126 10.83 11.82 -6.84
C VAL A 126 11.91 11.21 -7.70
N VAL A 127 11.53 10.38 -8.68
CA VAL A 127 12.50 9.59 -9.44
C VAL A 127 13.40 10.48 -10.29
N ALA A 128 12.84 11.40 -11.07
CA ALA A 128 13.62 12.27 -11.95
C ALA A 128 14.60 13.17 -11.17
N PRO A 129 14.23 13.86 -10.07
CA PRO A 129 15.18 14.61 -9.26
C PRO A 129 16.27 13.74 -8.62
N VAL A 130 15.93 12.57 -8.09
CA VAL A 130 16.92 11.66 -7.49
C VAL A 130 17.93 11.20 -8.54
N VAL A 131 17.47 10.83 -9.75
CA VAL A 131 18.34 10.42 -10.83
C VAL A 131 19.19 11.59 -11.35
N ALA A 132 18.59 12.76 -11.51
CA ALA A 132 19.30 13.94 -12.06
C ALA A 132 20.35 14.50 -11.09
N LEU A 133 20.06 14.52 -9.78
CA LEU A 133 20.88 15.19 -8.77
C LEU A 133 21.82 14.22 -8.02
N GLY A 134 21.47 12.95 -7.93
CA GLY A 134 22.20 11.97 -7.11
C GLY A 134 22.45 10.63 -7.81
N GLY A 135 22.12 10.50 -9.10
CA GLY A 135 22.17 9.20 -9.78
C GLY A 135 23.56 8.56 -9.83
N LYS A 136 24.61 9.36 -10.05
CA LYS A 136 26.00 8.88 -10.08
C LYS A 136 26.47 8.44 -8.69
N GLU A 137 26.20 9.26 -7.68
CA GLU A 137 26.56 8.99 -6.28
C GLU A 137 25.79 7.78 -5.75
N LEU A 138 24.52 7.67 -6.06
CA LEU A 138 23.68 6.53 -5.69
C LEU A 138 24.17 5.25 -6.33
N THR A 139 24.47 5.26 -7.63
CA THR A 139 24.99 4.10 -8.35
C THR A 139 26.35 3.66 -7.78
N ALA A 140 27.26 4.61 -7.53
CA ALA A 140 28.56 4.32 -6.94
C ALA A 140 28.44 3.74 -5.52
N PHE A 141 27.56 4.32 -4.70
CA PHE A 141 27.28 3.84 -3.35
C PHE A 141 26.68 2.43 -3.34
N MET A 142 25.70 2.15 -4.22
CA MET A 142 25.10 0.83 -4.36
C MET A 142 26.10 -0.21 -4.87
N ALA A 143 26.96 0.16 -5.81
CA ALA A 143 28.04 -0.72 -6.28
C ALA A 143 29.05 -1.03 -5.15
N ALA A 144 29.40 -0.04 -4.33
CA ALA A 144 30.27 -0.25 -3.18
C ALA A 144 29.63 -1.15 -2.11
N LEU A 145 28.31 -1.02 -1.86
CA LEU A 145 27.56 -1.92 -0.99
C LEU A 145 27.52 -3.36 -1.53
N ALA A 146 27.27 -3.52 -2.83
CA ALA A 146 27.23 -4.83 -3.48
C ALA A 146 28.59 -5.54 -3.50
N ALA A 147 29.69 -4.78 -3.49
CA ALA A 147 31.06 -5.30 -3.43
C ALA A 147 31.53 -5.68 -2.00
N LEU A 148 30.70 -5.45 -0.97
CA LEU A 148 31.04 -5.82 0.41
C LEU A 148 31.15 -7.33 0.55
N GLN A 149 32.31 -7.78 1.05
CA GLN A 149 32.53 -9.19 1.38
C GLN A 149 31.86 -9.55 2.72
N PRO A 150 31.41 -10.80 2.90
CA PRO A 150 30.94 -11.27 4.20
C PRO A 150 32.02 -11.04 5.27
N GLY A 151 31.66 -10.35 6.35
CA GLY A 151 32.60 -10.01 7.44
C GLY A 151 33.28 -8.64 7.31
N ALA A 152 32.96 -7.84 6.29
CA ALA A 152 33.47 -6.47 6.19
C ALA A 152 33.03 -5.64 7.42
N THR A 153 34.02 -5.07 8.13
CA THR A 153 33.77 -4.26 9.34
C THR A 153 33.51 -2.78 9.04
N LYS A 154 33.79 -2.34 7.81
CA LYS A 154 33.58 -0.95 7.38
C LYS A 154 32.52 -0.90 6.27
N LEU A 155 31.44 -0.18 6.54
CA LEU A 155 30.45 0.17 5.53
C LEU A 155 30.98 1.32 4.64
N PRO A 156 30.62 1.37 3.33
CA PRO A 156 30.91 2.51 2.50
C PRO A 156 30.33 3.79 3.10
N THR A 157 31.08 4.87 3.04
CA THR A 157 30.60 6.18 3.49
C THR A 157 29.56 6.72 2.50
N MET A 158 28.40 7.13 2.99
CA MET A 158 27.40 7.76 2.16
C MET A 158 27.88 9.14 1.70
N PRO A 159 27.81 9.48 0.40
CA PRO A 159 28.11 10.81 -0.10
C PRO A 159 27.30 11.89 0.63
N SER A 160 27.92 13.01 1.00
CA SER A 160 27.30 14.04 1.85
C SER A 160 26.03 14.68 1.24
N GLY A 161 25.96 14.79 -0.11
CA GLY A 161 24.79 15.31 -0.80
C GLY A 161 23.65 14.30 -0.96
N LEU A 162 23.92 13.00 -0.84
CA LEU A 162 22.93 11.95 -1.08
C LEU A 162 21.93 11.81 0.06
N ALA A 163 22.37 11.93 1.30
CA ALA A 163 21.50 11.79 2.48
C ALA A 163 20.35 12.81 2.50
N PRO A 164 20.57 14.13 2.38
CA PRO A 164 19.47 15.10 2.36
C PRO A 164 18.56 14.92 1.15
N LEU A 165 19.09 14.52 -0.01
CA LEU A 165 18.28 14.22 -1.20
C LEU A 165 17.33 13.04 -0.95
N LEU A 166 17.82 11.97 -0.36
CA LEU A 166 17.00 10.79 -0.04
C LEU A 166 15.96 11.09 1.04
N VAL A 167 16.29 11.90 2.04
CA VAL A 167 15.33 12.36 3.05
C VAL A 167 14.23 13.20 2.41
N ALA A 168 14.58 14.16 1.55
CA ALA A 168 13.60 14.96 0.82
C ALA A 168 12.71 14.09 -0.07
N ALA A 169 13.30 13.16 -0.82
CA ALA A 169 12.58 12.20 -1.66
C ALA A 169 11.62 11.32 -0.83
N ALA A 170 12.05 10.86 0.36
CA ALA A 170 11.21 10.07 1.27
C ALA A 170 10.01 10.87 1.78
N LEU A 171 10.21 12.14 2.19
CA LEU A 171 9.11 13.01 2.64
C LEU A 171 8.11 13.30 1.52
N VAL A 172 8.58 13.60 0.32
CA VAL A 172 7.72 13.80 -0.86
C VAL A 172 6.96 12.52 -1.18
N THR A 173 7.62 11.37 -1.16
CA THR A 173 7.00 10.05 -1.38
C THR A 173 5.92 9.76 -0.34
N LEU A 174 6.14 10.11 0.92
CA LEU A 174 5.16 9.93 1.99
C LEU A 174 3.89 10.73 1.72
N VAL A 175 4.02 12.00 1.33
CA VAL A 175 2.88 12.85 0.98
C VAL A 175 2.15 12.31 -0.25
N ILE A 176 2.89 11.93 -1.31
CA ILE A 176 2.31 11.37 -2.54
C ILE A 176 1.56 10.08 -2.24
N ASN A 177 2.13 9.16 -1.46
CA ASN A 177 1.47 7.89 -1.11
C ASN A 177 0.23 8.10 -0.25
N THR A 178 0.29 9.00 0.74
CA THR A 178 -0.89 9.36 1.55
C THR A 178 -2.01 9.93 0.66
N ALA A 179 -1.68 10.87 -0.21
CA ALA A 179 -2.63 11.45 -1.16
C ALA A 179 -3.20 10.39 -2.11
N LYS A 180 -2.36 9.46 -2.59
CA LYS A 180 -2.76 8.36 -3.47
C LYS A 180 -3.79 7.45 -2.81
N GLU A 181 -3.54 6.97 -1.60
CA GLU A 181 -4.45 6.04 -0.93
C GLU A 181 -5.81 6.71 -0.66
N LEU A 182 -5.82 7.98 -0.23
CA LEU A 182 -7.05 8.76 -0.05
C LEU A 182 -7.79 8.98 -1.39
N ALA A 183 -7.06 9.30 -2.47
CA ALA A 183 -7.63 9.48 -3.80
C ALA A 183 -8.17 8.17 -4.38
N MET A 184 -7.52 7.03 -4.14
CA MET A 184 -8.00 5.71 -4.57
C MET A 184 -9.30 5.33 -3.85
N ALA A 185 -9.40 5.59 -2.54
CA ALA A 185 -10.64 5.41 -1.80
C ALA A 185 -11.74 6.33 -2.36
N GLN A 186 -11.42 7.61 -2.65
CA GLN A 186 -12.35 8.59 -3.23
C GLN A 186 -12.80 8.20 -4.65
N ALA A 187 -11.91 7.71 -5.50
CA ALA A 187 -12.25 7.24 -6.85
C ALA A 187 -13.10 5.95 -6.83
N SER A 188 -12.91 5.11 -5.80
CA SER A 188 -13.66 3.86 -5.64
C SER A 188 -15.06 4.06 -5.08
N LEU A 189 -15.21 4.93 -4.08
CA LEU A 189 -16.42 5.08 -3.26
C LEU A 189 -17.19 6.37 -3.54
N GLY A 190 -16.51 7.40 -4.04
CA GLY A 190 -17.05 8.77 -4.14
C GLY A 190 -17.43 9.24 -5.53
N ASP A 191 -17.43 8.40 -6.56
CA ASP A 191 -17.77 8.74 -7.96
C ASP A 191 -17.02 9.96 -8.56
N ARG A 192 -15.88 10.33 -7.97
CA ARG A 192 -15.07 11.45 -8.43
C ARG A 192 -14.24 11.11 -9.66
N SER A 193 -14.06 12.10 -10.55
CA SER A 193 -13.12 11.95 -11.67
C SER A 193 -11.68 11.76 -11.17
N PRO A 194 -10.77 11.16 -11.96
CA PRO A 194 -9.38 10.93 -11.54
C PRO A 194 -8.65 12.17 -11.06
N LEU A 195 -8.81 13.30 -11.77
CA LEU A 195 -8.19 14.58 -11.38
C LEU A 195 -8.78 15.15 -10.10
N ALA A 196 -10.12 15.10 -9.95
CA ALA A 196 -10.77 15.58 -8.74
C ALA A 196 -10.40 14.72 -7.53
N ALA A 197 -10.40 13.40 -7.65
CA ALA A 197 -9.97 12.49 -6.59
C ALA A 197 -8.51 12.74 -6.18
N THR A 198 -7.62 12.95 -7.16
CA THR A 198 -6.21 13.30 -6.92
C THR A 198 -6.09 14.63 -6.17
N ALA A 199 -6.80 15.67 -6.61
CA ALA A 199 -6.79 16.98 -5.96
C ALA A 199 -7.32 16.90 -4.51
N ASP A 200 -8.41 16.16 -4.29
CA ASP A 200 -9.00 15.92 -2.97
C ASP A 200 -7.99 15.19 -2.05
N GLY A 201 -7.34 14.14 -2.55
CA GLY A 201 -6.31 13.40 -1.83
C GLY A 201 -5.13 14.28 -1.41
N PHE A 202 -4.59 15.10 -2.32
CA PHE A 202 -3.52 16.06 -2.02
C PHE A 202 -3.96 17.13 -1.03
N LYS A 203 -5.16 17.68 -1.18
CA LYS A 203 -5.70 18.67 -0.26
C LYS A 203 -5.71 18.17 1.18
N VAL A 204 -6.16 16.94 1.40
CA VAL A 204 -6.17 16.32 2.74
C VAL A 204 -4.77 15.97 3.21
N ALA A 205 -3.94 15.34 2.37
CA ALA A 205 -2.58 14.95 2.73
C ALA A 205 -1.73 16.16 3.13
N LEU A 206 -1.80 17.27 2.39
CA LEU A 206 -1.05 18.50 2.69
C LEU A 206 -1.62 19.23 3.90
N ARG A 207 -2.96 19.36 3.99
CA ARG A 207 -3.61 20.03 5.14
C ARG A 207 -3.28 19.35 6.46
N HIS A 208 -3.13 18.02 6.47
CA HIS A 208 -2.87 17.22 7.66
C HIS A 208 -1.49 16.57 7.63
N ALA A 209 -0.54 17.12 6.84
CA ALA A 209 0.80 16.54 6.68
C ALA A 209 1.52 16.34 8.02
N GLY A 210 1.44 17.32 8.92
CA GLY A 210 2.03 17.20 10.26
C GLY A 210 1.42 16.05 11.08
N THR A 211 0.10 15.89 11.01
CA THR A 211 -0.61 14.80 11.71
C THR A 211 -0.20 13.43 11.16
N PHE A 212 -0.14 13.27 9.84
CA PHE A 212 0.32 12.03 9.21
C PHE A 212 1.80 11.76 9.51
N LEU A 213 2.67 12.78 9.42
CA LEU A 213 4.10 12.62 9.69
C LEU A 213 4.35 12.18 11.14
N LEU A 214 3.70 12.83 12.11
CA LEU A 214 3.81 12.47 13.54
C LEU A 214 3.25 11.08 13.85
N PHE A 215 2.34 10.57 13.05
CA PHE A 215 1.86 9.20 13.15
C PHE A 215 2.82 8.21 12.48
N TYR A 216 3.31 8.53 11.27
CA TYR A 216 4.19 7.62 10.53
C TYR A 216 5.54 7.42 11.20
N LEU A 217 6.12 8.45 11.84
CA LEU A 217 7.42 8.32 12.50
C LEU A 217 7.44 7.23 13.59
N PRO A 218 6.55 7.24 14.61
CA PRO A 218 6.54 6.17 15.60
C PRO A 218 6.12 4.82 15.01
N VAL A 219 5.20 4.80 14.03
CA VAL A 219 4.81 3.55 13.35
C VAL A 219 5.99 2.96 12.57
N ALA A 220 6.74 3.79 11.85
CA ALA A 220 7.95 3.35 11.14
C ALA A 220 9.03 2.88 12.12
N ALA A 221 9.23 3.57 13.24
CA ALA A 221 10.18 3.15 14.28
C ALA A 221 9.79 1.80 14.88
N LEU A 222 8.50 1.60 15.22
CA LEU A 222 7.99 0.32 15.72
C LEU A 222 8.09 -0.79 14.68
N ALA A 223 7.78 -0.50 13.42
CA ALA A 223 7.91 -1.46 12.32
C ALA A 223 9.38 -1.86 12.10
N PHE A 224 10.30 -0.89 12.17
CA PHE A 224 11.73 -1.15 12.06
C PHE A 224 12.26 -2.00 13.24
N LEU A 225 11.87 -1.68 14.47
CA LEU A 225 12.24 -2.48 15.66
C LEU A 225 11.63 -3.89 15.57
N GLY A 226 10.37 -4.01 15.13
CA GLY A 226 9.73 -5.29 14.90
C GLY A 226 10.43 -6.12 13.81
N PHE A 227 10.85 -5.47 12.73
CA PHE A 227 11.65 -6.10 11.68
C PHE A 227 13.01 -6.59 12.20
N LEU A 228 13.72 -5.77 12.99
CA LEU A 228 14.99 -6.17 13.61
C LEU A 228 14.81 -7.35 14.56
N ALA A 229 13.79 -7.32 15.40
CA ALA A 229 13.47 -8.43 16.30
C ALA A 229 13.14 -9.71 15.51
N PHE A 230 12.30 -9.60 14.46
CA PHE A 230 11.99 -10.72 13.58
C PHE A 230 13.24 -11.25 12.87
N ALA A 231 14.09 -10.36 12.33
CA ALA A 231 15.33 -10.76 11.66
C ALA A 231 16.28 -11.47 12.62
N LEU A 232 16.42 -10.96 13.85
CA LEU A 232 17.25 -11.62 14.89
C LEU A 232 16.73 -13.03 15.22
N VAL A 233 15.43 -13.17 15.47
CA VAL A 233 14.80 -14.47 15.72
C VAL A 233 14.95 -15.40 14.52
N ALA A 234 14.77 -14.90 13.31
CA ALA A 234 14.94 -15.64 12.07
C ALA A 234 16.39 -16.14 11.90
N VAL A 235 17.38 -15.29 12.20
CA VAL A 235 18.81 -15.69 12.16
C VAL A 235 19.11 -16.76 13.20
N LEU A 236 18.63 -16.61 14.44
CA LEU A 236 18.85 -17.59 15.51
C LEU A 236 18.20 -18.94 15.17
N ILE A 237 16.94 -18.94 14.76
CA ILE A 237 16.23 -20.16 14.34
C ILE A 237 16.90 -20.76 13.10
N GLY A 238 17.29 -19.91 12.13
CA GLY A 238 17.96 -20.33 10.91
C GLY A 238 19.31 -20.99 11.19
N ALA A 239 20.09 -20.43 12.12
CA ALA A 239 21.37 -21.02 12.54
C ALA A 239 21.18 -22.45 13.13
N VAL A 240 20.16 -22.63 13.98
CA VAL A 240 19.87 -23.95 14.56
C VAL A 240 19.34 -24.92 13.50
N LEU A 241 18.37 -24.49 12.67
CA LEU A 241 17.76 -25.36 11.66
C LEU A 241 18.73 -25.70 10.52
N SER A 242 19.66 -24.81 10.19
CA SER A 242 20.66 -25.06 9.14
C SER A 242 21.64 -26.17 9.51
N LEU A 243 21.83 -26.49 10.81
CA LEU A 243 22.61 -27.65 11.26
C LEU A 243 21.93 -28.98 10.88
N ILE A 244 20.61 -28.97 10.71
CA ILE A 244 19.83 -30.15 10.30
C ILE A 244 19.60 -30.12 8.81
N ASN A 245 18.95 -29.07 8.31
CA ASN A 245 18.69 -28.84 6.88
C ASN A 245 18.36 -27.36 6.64
N PRO A 246 19.11 -26.63 5.78
CA PRO A 246 18.86 -25.22 5.45
C PRO A 246 17.46 -24.96 4.90
N MET A 247 16.82 -25.93 4.23
CA MET A 247 15.45 -25.78 3.71
C MET A 247 14.40 -25.59 4.80
N LEU A 248 14.62 -26.12 6.00
CA LEU A 248 13.70 -25.97 7.14
C LEU A 248 13.58 -24.51 7.58
N THR A 249 14.66 -23.74 7.45
CA THR A 249 14.67 -22.30 7.73
C THR A 249 13.67 -21.56 6.84
N TYR A 250 13.71 -21.82 5.54
CA TYR A 250 12.78 -21.17 4.59
C TYR A 250 11.34 -21.63 4.81
N LEU A 251 11.13 -22.92 5.08
CA LEU A 251 9.81 -23.49 5.33
C LEU A 251 9.11 -22.87 6.54
N LEU A 252 9.85 -22.44 7.55
CA LEU A 252 9.31 -21.81 8.75
C LEU A 252 9.19 -20.30 8.62
N ILE A 253 10.24 -19.62 8.15
CA ILE A 253 10.33 -18.15 8.15
C ILE A 253 9.44 -17.53 7.08
N VAL A 254 9.41 -18.09 5.86
CA VAL A 254 8.65 -17.52 4.76
C VAL A 254 7.14 -17.45 5.03
N PRO A 255 6.47 -18.52 5.52
CA PRO A 255 5.04 -18.45 5.85
C PRO A 255 4.73 -17.38 6.93
N VAL A 256 5.58 -17.26 7.95
CA VAL A 256 5.39 -16.25 9.00
C VAL A 256 5.53 -14.84 8.41
N ALA A 257 6.55 -14.59 7.60
CA ALA A 257 6.73 -13.29 6.91
C ALA A 257 5.54 -12.96 6.01
N VAL A 258 5.03 -13.96 5.27
CA VAL A 258 3.83 -13.78 4.42
C VAL A 258 2.61 -13.40 5.27
N VAL A 259 2.32 -14.11 6.35
CA VAL A 259 1.17 -13.82 7.22
C VAL A 259 1.27 -12.40 7.82
N VAL A 260 2.45 -12.00 8.29
CA VAL A 260 2.70 -10.64 8.80
C VAL A 260 2.48 -9.60 7.70
N GLY A 261 3.00 -9.86 6.50
CA GLY A 261 2.80 -8.97 5.35
C GLY A 261 1.32 -8.82 4.97
N LEU A 262 0.55 -9.93 4.94
CA LEU A 262 -0.88 -9.90 4.64
C LEU A 262 -1.66 -9.10 5.68
N ALA A 263 -1.36 -9.29 6.97
CA ALA A 263 -1.98 -8.55 8.06
C ALA A 263 -1.67 -7.05 7.96
N TYR A 264 -0.43 -6.71 7.61
CA TYR A 264 -0.01 -5.31 7.36
C TYR A 264 -0.80 -4.68 6.21
N TYR A 265 -0.93 -5.36 5.06
CA TYR A 265 -1.73 -4.85 3.92
C TYR A 265 -3.19 -4.62 4.31
N ALA A 266 -3.82 -5.61 4.98
CA ALA A 266 -5.19 -5.48 5.46
C ALA A 266 -5.37 -4.23 6.35
N LEU A 267 -4.42 -4.03 7.29
CA LEU A 267 -4.44 -2.91 8.22
C LEU A 267 -4.27 -1.56 7.52
N VAL A 268 -3.36 -1.46 6.54
CA VAL A 268 -3.11 -0.23 5.77
C VAL A 268 -4.37 0.21 5.02
N PHE A 269 -5.05 -0.70 4.31
CA PHE A 269 -6.27 -0.34 3.58
C PHE A 269 -7.41 0.04 4.52
N ALA A 270 -7.60 -0.67 5.62
CA ALA A 270 -8.62 -0.34 6.61
C ALA A 270 -8.33 1.01 7.30
N PHE A 271 -7.07 1.33 7.55
CA PHE A 271 -6.62 2.61 8.08
C PHE A 271 -6.94 3.77 7.12
N PHE A 272 -6.54 3.65 5.85
CA PHE A 272 -6.81 4.69 4.85
C PHE A 272 -8.29 4.82 4.53
N TYR A 273 -9.07 3.75 4.61
CA TYR A 273 -10.52 3.83 4.54
C TYR A 273 -11.09 4.68 5.70
N SER A 274 -10.63 4.47 6.94
CA SER A 274 -11.08 5.26 8.09
C SER A 274 -10.67 6.73 7.96
N ALA A 275 -9.46 7.00 7.47
CA ALA A 275 -8.98 8.35 7.19
C ALA A 275 -9.80 9.05 6.08
N TRP A 276 -10.08 8.35 4.98
CA TRP A 276 -10.93 8.84 3.90
C TRP A 276 -12.33 9.16 4.38
N ARG A 277 -12.96 8.27 5.14
CA ARG A 277 -14.31 8.46 5.66
C ARG A 277 -14.43 9.75 6.48
N ASP A 278 -13.46 10.01 7.36
CA ASP A 278 -13.51 11.15 8.26
C ASP A 278 -13.11 12.48 7.59
N THR A 279 -12.42 12.42 6.44
CA THR A 279 -11.87 13.62 5.78
C THR A 279 -12.54 13.96 4.46
N LEU A 280 -13.02 12.98 3.69
CA LEU A 280 -13.50 13.15 2.31
C LEU A 280 -14.92 12.62 2.06
N ALA A 281 -15.45 11.72 2.89
CA ALA A 281 -16.74 11.07 2.64
C ALA A 281 -17.97 11.98 2.92
N GLU A 282 -17.76 13.25 3.28
CA GLU A 282 -18.85 14.17 3.62
C GLU A 282 -19.80 14.40 2.44
N GLY A 283 -21.10 14.28 2.71
CA GLY A 283 -22.18 14.47 1.73
C GLY A 283 -22.47 13.27 0.84
N GLN A 284 -21.64 12.20 0.88
CA GLN A 284 -21.83 11.03 0.03
C GLN A 284 -22.45 9.83 0.77
N LEU A 285 -22.30 9.78 2.10
CA LEU A 285 -22.85 8.71 2.92
C LEU A 285 -24.33 8.95 3.30
N GLU A 286 -24.84 10.17 3.12
CA GLU A 286 -26.23 10.52 3.42
C GLU A 286 -27.22 10.19 2.26
N THR A 287 -26.71 9.83 1.08
CA THR A 287 -27.54 9.45 -0.09
C THR A 287 -27.71 7.94 -0.26
N GLY A 288 -27.34 7.13 0.73
CA GLY A 288 -27.84 5.76 0.78
C GLY A 288 -29.37 5.81 0.85
N PRO A 289 -30.11 4.95 0.07
CA PRO A 289 -31.55 4.94 0.19
C PRO A 289 -31.90 4.79 1.67
N ALA A 290 -32.67 5.75 2.18
CA ALA A 290 -33.28 5.65 3.50
C ALA A 290 -33.91 4.25 3.61
N PRO A 291 -33.92 3.62 4.80
CA PRO A 291 -34.62 2.35 4.98
C PRO A 291 -36.14 2.61 4.83
N GLU A 292 -36.54 2.95 3.61
CA GLU A 292 -37.94 2.93 3.22
C GLU A 292 -38.35 1.48 3.00
N ALA A 293 -39.41 1.11 3.69
CA ALA A 293 -40.21 -0.09 3.52
C ALA A 293 -39.79 -1.34 4.32
N ALA A 294 -39.54 -1.20 5.62
CA ALA A 294 -39.77 -2.32 6.54
C ALA A 294 -41.13 -2.27 7.24
N HIS A 295 -42.05 -1.34 6.84
CA HIS A 295 -43.35 -1.16 7.50
C HIS A 295 -44.59 -1.26 6.58
N GLN A 296 -44.52 -2.01 5.50
CA GLN A 296 -45.70 -2.27 4.64
C GLN A 296 -45.87 -3.76 4.30
N ILE A 297 -45.73 -4.65 5.25
CA ILE A 297 -46.32 -6.00 5.16
C ILE A 297 -46.91 -6.31 6.53
N GLU A 298 -47.94 -5.58 6.93
CA GLU A 298 -48.97 -5.97 7.89
C GLU A 298 -50.23 -5.16 7.57
N ALA A 299 -51.01 -5.62 6.61
CA ALA A 299 -52.45 -5.37 6.48
C ALA A 299 -53.07 -6.42 5.57
#